data_b74529746182fb85589338bb724d52d5
#
_entry.id   b74529746182fb85589338bb724d52d5
#
_cell.length_a   1.000
_cell.length_b   1.000
_cell.length_c   1.000
_cell.angle_alpha   90.00
_cell.angle_beta   90.00
_cell.angle_gamma   90.00
#
_symmetry.space_group_name_H-M   'P 1'
#
loop_
_entity.id
_entity.type
_entity.pdbx_description
1 polymer ?
#
loop_
_entity_poly.entity_id
_entity_poly.type
_entity_poly.pdbx_seq_one_letter_code
_entity_poly.pdbx_strand_id
1 'polypeptide(L)'
;MKNCCRKCCCAIFCCTCCRKTPLNVINNQTKLLPKNEDTRNELETEELFVFGSAPPELRKVLLEGYGRKPVKKIVCGKSHCIISLTNNRLIGFGSNEEGQLGLSLETKECPQITQLSVNIPNLNMENSEIIDIAAGDEYSLILVRTQEDDSLIRFGTDIINKYANIPNTKCQKIEKLPELNSNINKIIAFEKRKIFCTEDNEIYVGGRDFSGTEIDEYILLKKFENKIKNIYLQKESCIVQDSENIVYGLGDNSYKELGLGNNYSMNDFTKLIFKFKYQKTNKIKNIKKISSGARHLLFLLEDGEIYCVGDNSEGQCCGATSSCAYPVKLEINSKSKIVDCYSGYNHNLIILENGSVYTWGNTANGKLGYFEDKFTQDTPKEILGLKIKCINNVCLGYQLTVIATGKNEDSIIFKR
;
A
#
# COMPACT_ATOMS: atom_id res chain seq x y z
N MET A 1 -32.60 -38.81 -34.35
CA MET A 1 -33.05 -39.94 -33.50
C MET A 1 -32.06 -40.03 -32.35
N LYS A 2 -32.57 -39.63 -31.18
CA LYS A 2 -32.53 -40.37 -29.91
C LYS A 2 -31.16 -40.92 -29.54
N ASN A 3 -30.50 -40.56 -28.41
CA ASN A 3 -30.96 -40.66 -27.06
C ASN A 3 -30.11 -39.85 -26.10
N CYS A 4 -30.81 -39.21 -25.21
CA CYS A 4 -30.35 -38.64 -23.97
C CYS A 4 -29.81 -39.75 -23.05
N CYS A 5 -28.67 -39.54 -22.40
CA CYS A 5 -28.28 -40.33 -21.26
C CYS A 5 -28.29 -39.45 -19.99
N ARG A 6 -29.37 -39.63 -19.22
CA ARG A 6 -29.45 -39.22 -17.82
C ARG A 6 -28.57 -40.15 -16.98
N LYS A 7 -27.90 -39.56 -16.00
CA LYS A 7 -27.19 -40.12 -14.86
C LYS A 7 -25.67 -39.97 -14.98
N CYS A 8 -25.18 -39.01 -14.25
CA CYS A 8 -24.09 -39.22 -13.30
C CYS A 8 -23.94 -37.98 -12.42
N CYS A 9 -24.53 -38.02 -11.24
CA CYS A 9 -23.97 -37.37 -10.06
C CYS A 9 -22.74 -38.19 -9.70
N CYS A 10 -21.57 -37.56 -9.69
CA CYS A 10 -20.53 -37.81 -8.70
C CYS A 10 -19.33 -36.89 -8.98
N ALA A 11 -18.85 -36.39 -7.89
CA ALA A 11 -17.71 -35.51 -7.76
C ALA A 11 -16.44 -35.99 -8.50
N ILE A 12 -15.56 -35.02 -8.74
CA ILE A 12 -14.13 -35.19 -9.06
C ILE A 12 -13.80 -35.39 -10.56
N PHE A 13 -13.10 -34.34 -11.06
CA PHE A 13 -12.24 -34.32 -12.24
C PHE A 13 -12.82 -34.22 -13.66
N CYS A 14 -12.25 -33.21 -14.34
CA CYS A 14 -12.03 -33.16 -15.79
C CYS A 14 -13.18 -32.59 -16.63
N CYS A 15 -13.23 -31.27 -16.74
CA CYS A 15 -13.83 -30.64 -17.91
C CYS A 15 -12.72 -30.12 -18.84
N THR A 16 -12.30 -30.96 -19.76
CA THR A 16 -11.42 -30.64 -20.92
C THR A 16 -12.20 -29.88 -21.98
N CYS A 17 -12.77 -28.72 -21.64
CA CYS A 17 -13.47 -27.87 -22.60
C CYS A 17 -13.14 -26.38 -22.48
N CYS A 18 -11.96 -26.04 -21.96
CA CYS A 18 -11.41 -24.71 -22.20
C CYS A 18 -10.44 -24.78 -23.39
N ARG A 19 -10.97 -24.57 -24.56
CA ARG A 19 -10.15 -24.25 -25.74
C ARG A 19 -9.31 -23.02 -25.37
N LYS A 20 -7.99 -23.19 -25.44
CA LYS A 20 -7.00 -22.12 -25.46
C LYS A 20 -7.38 -21.13 -26.58
N THR A 21 -7.94 -20.00 -26.24
CA THR A 21 -7.89 -18.85 -27.09
C THR A 21 -6.50 -18.24 -26.97
N PRO A 22 -5.74 -18.10 -28.05
CA PRO A 22 -4.47 -17.43 -28.00
C PRO A 22 -4.72 -15.97 -27.61
N LEU A 23 -3.91 -15.45 -26.68
CA LEU A 23 -3.80 -14.05 -26.36
C LEU A 23 -3.64 -13.25 -27.65
N ASN A 24 -4.69 -12.57 -28.10
CA ASN A 24 -4.57 -11.53 -29.11
C ASN A 24 -3.79 -10.39 -28.46
N VAL A 25 -2.51 -10.35 -28.76
CA VAL A 25 -1.72 -9.13 -28.71
C VAL A 25 -2.49 -8.10 -29.52
N ILE A 26 -3.02 -7.09 -28.88
CA ILE A 26 -3.65 -5.95 -29.56
C ILE A 26 -2.54 -5.22 -30.30
N ASN A 27 -2.31 -5.63 -31.55
CA ASN A 27 -1.62 -4.82 -32.54
C ASN A 27 -2.54 -3.65 -32.90
N ASN A 28 -2.49 -2.60 -32.12
CA ASN A 28 -2.94 -1.30 -32.60
C ASN A 28 -1.98 -0.87 -33.70
N GLN A 29 -2.34 -1.15 -34.93
CA GLN A 29 -1.81 -0.45 -36.10
C GLN A 29 -2.17 1.03 -35.95
N THR A 30 -1.27 1.78 -35.35
CA THR A 30 -1.28 3.23 -35.43
C THR A 30 -1.07 3.63 -36.86
N LYS A 31 -2.14 4.11 -37.52
CA LYS A 31 -2.02 4.91 -38.75
C LYS A 31 -1.05 6.04 -38.44
N LEU A 32 0.05 6.06 -39.19
CA LEU A 32 0.98 7.18 -39.25
C LEU A 32 0.22 8.43 -39.69
N LEU A 33 -0.09 9.30 -38.79
CA LEU A 33 -0.42 10.69 -39.06
C LEU A 33 0.87 11.45 -39.32
N PRO A 34 0.87 12.47 -40.23
CA PRO A 34 2.08 13.15 -40.64
C PRO A 34 2.77 13.84 -39.47
N LYS A 35 4.10 13.75 -39.44
CA LYS A 35 4.98 14.47 -38.55
C LYS A 35 4.78 15.98 -38.71
N ASN A 36 4.03 16.59 -37.81
CA ASN A 36 4.20 18.01 -37.53
C ASN A 36 5.21 18.12 -36.38
N GLU A 37 6.35 18.67 -36.70
CA GLU A 37 7.36 19.12 -35.76
C GLU A 37 6.82 20.33 -35.00
N ASP A 38 6.07 20.07 -33.91
CA ASP A 38 5.89 21.03 -32.82
C ASP A 38 6.40 20.39 -31.53
N THR A 39 7.71 20.47 -31.35
CA THR A 39 8.43 20.12 -30.13
C THR A 39 8.18 21.18 -29.04
N ARG A 40 6.96 21.36 -28.57
CA ARG A 40 6.66 22.08 -27.34
C ARG A 40 5.47 21.46 -26.63
N ASN A 41 5.77 20.88 -25.44
CA ASN A 41 4.80 20.41 -24.45
C ASN A 41 4.04 19.12 -24.77
N GLU A 42 4.70 17.97 -24.84
CA GLU A 42 4.14 16.74 -24.34
C GLU A 42 3.99 16.90 -22.82
N LEU A 43 2.87 17.47 -22.40
CA LEU A 43 2.41 17.43 -21.01
C LEU A 43 2.21 15.95 -20.69
N GLU A 44 3.14 15.37 -19.92
CA GLU A 44 3.03 13.99 -19.47
C GLU A 44 1.72 13.85 -18.70
N THR A 45 0.77 13.11 -19.26
CA THR A 45 -0.50 12.78 -18.59
C THR A 45 -0.23 11.87 -17.41
N GLU A 46 -0.87 12.14 -16.28
CA GLU A 46 -0.80 11.24 -15.13
C GLU A 46 -1.52 9.92 -15.45
N GLU A 47 -0.82 8.84 -15.19
CA GLU A 47 -1.30 7.48 -15.44
C GLU A 47 -1.31 6.70 -14.13
N LEU A 48 -2.38 5.95 -13.91
CA LEU A 48 -2.43 4.94 -12.87
C LEU A 48 -2.27 3.55 -13.50
N PHE A 49 -1.34 2.78 -12.97
CA PHE A 49 -1.23 1.36 -13.23
C PHE A 49 -1.77 0.61 -12.03
N VAL A 50 -2.75 -0.27 -12.26
CA VAL A 50 -3.42 -1.04 -11.22
C VAL A 50 -3.29 -2.52 -11.54
N PHE A 51 -2.80 -3.31 -10.59
CA PHE A 51 -2.74 -4.78 -10.67
C PHE A 51 -3.45 -5.37 -9.46
N GLY A 52 -4.11 -6.51 -9.62
CA GLY A 52 -4.75 -7.22 -8.51
C GLY A 52 -6.21 -7.52 -8.72
N SER A 53 -6.94 -7.75 -7.65
CA SER A 53 -8.24 -8.45 -7.61
C SER A 53 -9.42 -7.77 -8.29
N ALA A 54 -9.25 -6.70 -9.05
CA ALA A 54 -10.34 -6.19 -9.86
C ALA A 54 -9.86 -5.54 -11.15
N PRO A 55 -10.10 -6.15 -12.26
CA PRO A 55 -9.81 -7.50 -12.75
C PRO A 55 -8.29 -7.77 -12.85
N PRO A 56 -7.87 -9.02 -13.04
CA PRO A 56 -6.48 -9.46 -12.86
C PRO A 56 -5.50 -8.95 -13.93
N GLU A 57 -5.91 -8.08 -14.81
CA GLU A 57 -5.08 -7.51 -15.87
C GLU A 57 -4.51 -6.16 -15.46
N LEU A 58 -3.28 -5.86 -15.91
CA LEU A 58 -2.69 -4.54 -15.82
C LEU A 58 -3.66 -3.52 -16.43
N ARG A 59 -4.24 -2.67 -15.60
CA ARG A 59 -5.07 -1.56 -16.06
C ARG A 59 -4.26 -0.29 -16.04
N LYS A 60 -4.13 0.30 -17.19
CA LYS A 60 -3.69 1.69 -17.33
C LYS A 60 -4.93 2.57 -17.34
N VAL A 61 -5.02 3.47 -16.38
CA VAL A 61 -6.12 4.41 -16.26
C VAL A 61 -5.58 5.83 -16.38
N LEU A 62 -6.17 6.61 -17.27
CA LEU A 62 -5.85 8.03 -17.43
C LEU A 62 -6.72 8.84 -16.46
N LEU A 63 -6.12 9.75 -15.71
CA LEU A 63 -6.82 10.63 -14.76
C LEU A 63 -7.37 11.91 -15.41
N GLU A 64 -7.55 11.93 -16.72
CA GLU A 64 -7.96 13.11 -17.49
C GLU A 64 -9.27 13.76 -17.02
N GLY A 65 -10.23 12.95 -16.57
CA GLY A 65 -11.54 13.41 -16.09
C GLY A 65 -11.53 14.11 -14.73
N TYR A 66 -10.45 13.98 -13.96
CA TYR A 66 -10.36 14.51 -12.59
C TYR A 66 -9.55 15.81 -12.49
N GLY A 67 -9.27 16.43 -13.63
CA GLY A 67 -8.39 17.59 -13.74
C GLY A 67 -6.92 17.16 -13.70
N ARG A 68 -6.05 17.86 -14.40
CA ARG A 68 -4.61 17.61 -14.46
C ARG A 68 -3.93 17.94 -13.12
N LYS A 69 -4.36 17.28 -12.03
CA LYS A 69 -3.86 17.56 -10.68
C LYS A 69 -3.11 16.33 -10.16
N PRO A 70 -1.86 16.52 -9.73
CA PRO A 70 -1.03 15.40 -9.30
C PRO A 70 -1.66 14.65 -8.13
N VAL A 71 -1.43 13.34 -8.12
CA VAL A 71 -1.76 12.49 -6.99
C VAL A 71 -0.94 12.93 -5.78
N LYS A 72 -1.62 13.25 -4.67
CA LYS A 72 -0.97 13.60 -3.40
C LYS A 72 -0.57 12.35 -2.64
N LYS A 73 -1.48 11.38 -2.49
CA LYS A 73 -1.23 10.11 -1.79
C LYS A 73 -2.17 9.01 -2.28
N ILE A 74 -1.65 7.78 -2.34
CA ILE A 74 -2.42 6.55 -2.58
C ILE A 74 -2.38 5.70 -1.33
N VAL A 75 -3.51 5.14 -0.93
CA VAL A 75 -3.61 4.14 0.14
C VAL A 75 -4.50 3.00 -0.31
N CYS A 76 -4.06 1.78 -0.02
CA CYS A 76 -4.78 0.56 -0.36
C CYS A 76 -5.09 -0.22 0.92
N GLY A 77 -6.35 -0.55 1.10
CA GLY A 77 -6.80 -1.49 2.12
C GLY A 77 -6.74 -2.93 1.61
N LYS A 78 -7.63 -3.78 2.11
CA LYS A 78 -7.70 -5.19 1.70
C LYS A 78 -8.11 -5.35 0.24
N SER A 79 -9.18 -4.69 -0.17
CA SER A 79 -9.78 -4.80 -1.51
C SER A 79 -10.31 -3.45 -2.06
N HIS A 80 -9.86 -2.34 -1.49
CA HIS A 80 -10.21 -0.99 -1.94
C HIS A 80 -8.98 -0.09 -1.99
N CYS A 81 -9.08 0.99 -2.72
CA CYS A 81 -8.06 2.01 -2.84
C CYS A 81 -8.68 3.40 -2.75
N ILE A 82 -8.06 4.29 -2.00
CA ILE A 82 -8.39 5.71 -1.97
C ILE A 82 -7.15 6.52 -2.37
N ILE A 83 -7.39 7.56 -3.14
CA ILE A 83 -6.38 8.46 -3.68
C ILE A 83 -6.78 9.88 -3.36
N SER A 84 -5.90 10.62 -2.70
CA SER A 84 -6.05 12.06 -2.55
C SER A 84 -5.29 12.79 -3.66
N LEU A 85 -5.90 13.84 -4.19
CA LEU A 85 -5.33 14.70 -5.22
C LEU A 85 -4.92 16.05 -4.60
N THR A 86 -3.95 16.73 -5.20
CA THR A 86 -3.47 18.03 -4.71
C THR A 86 -4.52 19.16 -4.75
N ASN A 87 -5.65 18.94 -5.43
CA ASN A 87 -6.77 19.87 -5.46
C ASN A 87 -7.85 19.58 -4.40
N ASN A 88 -7.48 18.90 -3.33
CA ASN A 88 -8.38 18.57 -2.22
C ASN A 88 -9.53 17.62 -2.60
N ARG A 89 -9.38 16.84 -3.66
CA ARG A 89 -10.36 15.83 -4.08
C ARG A 89 -9.91 14.43 -3.66
N LEU A 90 -10.90 13.58 -3.44
CA LEU A 90 -10.72 12.15 -3.24
C LEU A 90 -11.31 11.37 -4.42
N ILE A 91 -10.60 10.35 -4.84
CA ILE A 91 -11.08 9.35 -5.78
C ILE A 91 -10.80 7.97 -5.19
N GLY A 92 -11.55 6.96 -5.61
CA GLY A 92 -11.35 5.61 -5.12
C GLY A 92 -12.00 4.57 -6.00
N PHE A 93 -11.67 3.30 -5.73
CA PHE A 93 -12.22 2.14 -6.43
C PHE A 93 -12.07 0.87 -5.58
N GLY A 94 -12.73 -0.19 -6.00
CA GLY A 94 -12.73 -1.49 -5.33
C GLY A 94 -13.96 -1.74 -4.49
N SER A 95 -13.84 -2.55 -3.44
CA SER A 95 -14.95 -2.94 -2.58
C SER A 95 -15.49 -1.77 -1.75
N ASN A 96 -16.80 -1.73 -1.58
CA ASN A 96 -17.52 -0.84 -0.69
C ASN A 96 -18.57 -1.60 0.12
N GLU A 97 -18.40 -2.92 0.30
CA GLU A 97 -19.36 -3.77 1.04
C GLU A 97 -19.60 -3.28 2.46
N GLU A 98 -18.56 -2.74 3.09
CA GLU A 98 -18.58 -2.19 4.43
C GLU A 98 -18.63 -0.65 4.44
N GLY A 99 -18.79 -0.01 3.29
CA GLY A 99 -18.80 1.46 3.16
C GLY A 99 -17.42 2.12 3.17
N GLN A 100 -16.35 1.35 2.94
CA GLN A 100 -14.96 1.80 3.03
C GLN A 100 -14.55 2.86 2.00
N LEU A 101 -15.37 3.06 0.97
CA LEU A 101 -15.24 4.19 0.02
C LEU A 101 -16.09 5.41 0.40
N GLY A 102 -16.82 5.34 1.52
CA GLY A 102 -17.72 6.42 1.96
C GLY A 102 -18.96 6.60 1.09
N LEU A 103 -19.25 5.66 0.18
CA LEU A 103 -20.43 5.63 -0.67
C LEU A 103 -21.60 4.94 0.03
N SER A 104 -22.80 5.03 -0.55
CA SER A 104 -23.96 4.29 -0.06
C SER A 104 -23.66 2.80 0.04
N LEU A 105 -24.17 2.13 1.08
CA LEU A 105 -24.06 0.68 1.25
C LEU A 105 -24.82 -0.13 0.18
N GLU A 106 -25.65 0.50 -0.63
CA GLU A 106 -26.26 -0.11 -1.80
C GLU A 106 -25.21 -0.33 -2.91
N THR A 107 -24.18 0.51 -2.96
CA THR A 107 -23.04 0.39 -3.88
C THR A 107 -22.01 -0.54 -3.26
N LYS A 108 -22.06 -1.83 -3.56
CA LYS A 108 -21.17 -2.85 -2.96
C LYS A 108 -19.75 -2.81 -3.52
N GLU A 109 -19.59 -2.38 -4.75
CA GLU A 109 -18.29 -2.37 -5.44
C GLU A 109 -18.23 -1.23 -6.47
N CYS A 110 -17.05 -0.63 -6.60
CA CYS A 110 -16.72 0.37 -7.59
C CYS A 110 -15.54 -0.13 -8.44
N PRO A 111 -15.80 -0.85 -9.54
CA PRO A 111 -14.74 -1.39 -10.39
C PRO A 111 -13.99 -0.30 -11.17
N GLN A 112 -14.58 0.88 -11.27
CA GLN A 112 -13.97 2.05 -11.93
C GLN A 112 -13.64 3.13 -10.91
N ILE A 113 -12.65 3.96 -11.25
CA ILE A 113 -12.31 5.12 -10.42
C ILE A 113 -13.51 6.05 -10.33
N THR A 114 -13.91 6.32 -9.11
CA THR A 114 -15.08 7.14 -8.76
C THR A 114 -14.66 8.29 -7.87
N GLN A 115 -15.23 9.47 -8.08
CA GLN A 115 -15.02 10.60 -7.16
C GLN A 115 -15.73 10.31 -5.83
N LEU A 116 -15.01 10.50 -4.74
CA LEU A 116 -15.53 10.35 -3.38
C LEU A 116 -15.77 11.71 -2.77
N SER A 117 -16.79 11.81 -1.90
CA SER A 117 -17.14 13.04 -1.23
C SER A 117 -17.19 12.83 0.29
N VAL A 118 -16.68 13.78 1.04
CA VAL A 118 -16.85 13.83 2.48
C VAL A 118 -18.17 14.55 2.78
N ASN A 119 -19.14 13.80 3.32
CA ASN A 119 -20.50 14.29 3.61
C ASN A 119 -20.79 14.13 5.10
N ILE A 120 -20.16 14.97 5.90
CA ILE A 120 -20.35 15.02 7.36
C ILE A 120 -21.16 16.28 7.71
N PRO A 121 -22.27 16.13 8.45
CA PRO A 121 -23.00 17.30 8.95
C PRO A 121 -22.09 18.24 9.74
N ASN A 122 -22.20 19.52 9.50
CA ASN A 122 -21.44 20.60 10.15
C ASN A 122 -19.94 20.68 9.79
N LEU A 123 -19.44 19.84 8.86
CA LEU A 123 -18.09 19.96 8.33
C LEU A 123 -18.12 20.69 6.97
N ASN A 124 -17.60 21.91 6.93
CA ASN A 124 -17.52 22.68 5.71
C ASN A 124 -16.25 22.36 4.94
N MET A 125 -16.36 21.52 3.90
CA MET A 125 -15.22 21.13 3.06
C MET A 125 -14.68 22.24 2.16
N GLU A 126 -15.43 23.32 1.93
CA GLU A 126 -14.94 24.45 1.10
C GLU A 126 -13.80 25.21 1.77
N ASN A 127 -13.82 25.25 3.11
CA ASN A 127 -12.80 25.93 3.93
C ASN A 127 -11.89 24.94 4.66
N SER A 128 -11.79 23.70 4.17
CA SER A 128 -11.04 22.63 4.80
C SER A 128 -10.02 22.03 3.84
N GLU A 129 -8.95 21.45 4.39
CA GLU A 129 -7.92 20.75 3.62
C GLU A 129 -7.83 19.27 4.01
N ILE A 130 -7.73 18.39 3.02
CA ILE A 130 -7.38 16.99 3.26
C ILE A 130 -5.87 16.92 3.46
N ILE A 131 -5.47 16.71 4.71
CA ILE A 131 -4.07 16.64 5.13
C ILE A 131 -3.48 15.29 4.76
N ASP A 132 -4.16 14.20 5.16
CA ASP A 132 -3.66 12.84 4.99
C ASP A 132 -4.80 11.83 4.82
N ILE A 133 -4.48 10.65 4.26
CA ILE A 133 -5.41 9.53 4.12
C ILE A 133 -4.72 8.23 4.57
N ALA A 134 -5.50 7.26 5.09
CA ALA A 134 -5.04 5.92 5.41
C ALA A 134 -6.15 4.89 5.12
N ALA A 135 -5.77 3.63 4.91
CA ALA A 135 -6.71 2.55 4.68
C ALA A 135 -6.35 1.33 5.53
N GLY A 136 -7.32 0.82 6.26
CA GLY A 136 -7.29 -0.48 6.91
C GLY A 136 -7.94 -1.54 6.03
N ASP A 137 -8.33 -2.67 6.62
CA ASP A 137 -8.91 -3.77 5.82
C ASP A 137 -10.25 -3.38 5.19
N GLU A 138 -11.18 -2.92 5.99
CA GLU A 138 -12.58 -2.67 5.61
C GLU A 138 -13.02 -1.23 5.96
N TYR A 139 -12.07 -0.33 6.12
CA TYR A 139 -12.32 1.08 6.39
C TYR A 139 -11.23 1.97 5.81
N SER A 140 -11.53 3.26 5.71
CA SER A 140 -10.56 4.29 5.36
C SER A 140 -10.64 5.45 6.34
N LEU A 141 -9.52 6.13 6.53
CA LEU A 141 -9.42 7.33 7.36
C LEU A 141 -9.01 8.52 6.48
N ILE A 142 -9.64 9.63 6.70
CA ILE A 142 -9.36 10.92 6.07
C ILE A 142 -9.11 11.93 7.17
N LEU A 143 -7.92 12.51 7.21
CA LEU A 143 -7.59 13.62 8.09
C LEU A 143 -7.92 14.94 7.39
N VAL A 144 -8.83 15.69 7.95
CA VAL A 144 -9.29 16.98 7.44
C VAL A 144 -8.93 18.06 8.45
N ARG A 145 -8.25 19.09 8.00
CA ARG A 145 -7.95 20.29 8.79
C ARG A 145 -8.93 21.40 8.42
N THR A 146 -9.60 21.92 9.42
CA THR A 146 -10.45 23.11 9.32
C THR A 146 -9.70 24.33 9.85
N GLN A 147 -10.35 25.48 9.90
CA GLN A 147 -9.76 26.68 10.54
C GLN A 147 -9.68 26.56 12.07
N GLU A 148 -10.50 25.70 12.66
CA GLU A 148 -10.62 25.54 14.11
C GLU A 148 -9.81 24.37 14.62
N ASP A 149 -10.00 23.16 14.00
CA ASP A 149 -9.44 21.90 14.49
C ASP A 149 -9.20 20.87 13.39
N ASP A 150 -8.44 19.83 13.73
CA ASP A 150 -8.30 18.61 12.93
C ASP A 150 -9.47 17.66 13.19
N SER A 151 -10.06 17.15 12.12
CA SER A 151 -11.10 16.14 12.15
C SER A 151 -10.62 14.85 11.48
N LEU A 152 -10.67 13.74 12.21
CA LEU A 152 -10.41 12.41 11.66
C LEU A 152 -11.72 11.75 11.26
N ILE A 153 -11.92 11.56 9.96
CA ILE A 153 -13.13 10.99 9.39
C ILE A 153 -12.87 9.56 9.01
N ARG A 154 -13.76 8.66 9.42
CA ARG A 154 -13.76 7.27 8.98
C ARG A 154 -14.84 7.04 7.95
N PHE A 155 -14.48 6.36 6.86
CA PHE A 155 -15.36 5.68 5.93
C PHE A 155 -15.38 4.20 6.26
N GLY A 156 -16.56 3.58 6.24
CA GLY A 156 -16.72 2.16 6.53
C GLY A 156 -17.18 1.86 7.95
N THR A 157 -17.35 0.58 8.21
CA THR A 157 -17.93 0.08 9.46
C THR A 157 -16.96 0.18 10.63
N ASP A 158 -17.53 0.39 11.82
CA ASP A 158 -16.85 0.11 13.07
C ASP A 158 -16.99 -1.37 13.38
N ILE A 159 -15.87 -2.00 13.70
CA ILE A 159 -15.87 -3.41 14.07
C ILE A 159 -16.79 -3.69 15.23
N ILE A 160 -16.90 -2.77 16.18
CA ILE A 160 -17.74 -2.87 17.37
C ILE A 160 -19.24 -2.83 17.00
N ASN A 161 -19.62 -1.98 16.05
CA ASN A 161 -21.00 -1.88 15.58
C ASN A 161 -21.43 -3.08 14.73
N LYS A 162 -20.51 -3.79 14.08
CA LYS A 162 -20.80 -4.99 13.28
C LYS A 162 -21.39 -6.13 14.12
N TYR A 163 -20.98 -6.23 15.40
CA TYR A 163 -21.51 -7.24 16.33
C TYR A 163 -22.75 -6.80 17.12
N ALA A 164 -23.04 -5.50 17.12
CA ALA A 164 -24.15 -4.95 17.90
C ALA A 164 -25.53 -4.94 17.17
N ASN A 165 -25.61 -5.46 15.92
CA ASN A 165 -26.80 -5.42 15.06
C ASN A 165 -27.44 -4.02 14.94
N ILE A 166 -26.68 -2.95 15.12
CA ILE A 166 -27.14 -1.58 14.93
C ILE A 166 -27.11 -1.31 13.42
N PRO A 167 -28.24 -0.91 12.80
CA PRO A 167 -28.26 -0.58 11.38
C PRO A 167 -27.23 0.54 11.09
N ASN A 168 -26.20 0.24 10.37
CA ASN A 168 -25.18 1.21 9.99
C ASN A 168 -25.71 2.07 8.85
N THR A 169 -26.42 3.12 9.19
CA THR A 169 -27.05 4.03 8.21
C THR A 169 -26.07 5.06 7.65
N LYS A 170 -24.87 5.18 8.22
CA LYS A 170 -23.89 6.19 7.81
C LYS A 170 -22.53 5.52 7.55
N CYS A 171 -22.11 5.54 6.29
CA CYS A 171 -20.77 5.08 5.88
C CYS A 171 -19.65 6.02 6.28
N GLN A 172 -19.96 7.20 6.84
CA GLN A 172 -19.01 8.24 7.21
C GLN A 172 -19.25 8.71 8.64
N LYS A 173 -18.22 8.78 9.44
CA LYS A 173 -18.28 9.18 10.86
C LYS A 173 -17.01 9.95 11.25
N ILE A 174 -17.15 10.96 12.09
CA ILE A 174 -16.01 11.58 12.78
C ILE A 174 -15.57 10.65 13.91
N GLU A 175 -14.29 10.32 13.96
CA GLU A 175 -13.66 9.60 15.08
C GLU A 175 -13.55 10.51 16.30
N LYS A 176 -13.78 9.95 17.49
CA LYS A 176 -13.56 10.66 18.75
C LYS A 176 -12.06 10.70 19.04
N LEU A 177 -11.48 11.86 18.97
CA LEU A 177 -10.06 12.08 19.32
C LEU A 177 -9.93 12.41 20.82
N PRO A 178 -8.79 12.12 21.46
CA PRO A 178 -8.45 12.65 22.77
C PRO A 178 -8.20 14.17 22.69
N GLU A 179 -8.08 14.83 23.85
CA GLU A 179 -7.57 16.21 23.87
C GLU A 179 -6.11 16.21 23.38
N LEU A 180 -5.84 17.00 22.35
CA LEU A 180 -4.52 17.11 21.73
C LEU A 180 -3.96 18.52 21.98
N ASN A 181 -2.64 18.58 22.22
CA ASN A 181 -1.92 19.84 22.39
C ASN A 181 -1.40 20.42 21.05
N SER A 182 -1.44 19.61 19.99
CA SER A 182 -0.97 20.00 18.66
C SER A 182 -1.71 19.23 17.58
N ASN A 183 -1.60 19.71 16.35
CA ASN A 183 -2.27 19.14 15.19
C ASN A 183 -1.75 17.72 14.86
N ILE A 184 -2.62 16.95 14.21
CA ILE A 184 -2.23 15.65 13.65
C ILE A 184 -1.51 15.90 12.31
N ASN A 185 -0.33 15.32 12.15
CA ASN A 185 0.46 15.48 10.91
C ASN A 185 0.47 14.23 10.03
N LYS A 186 0.16 13.06 10.57
CA LYS A 186 0.18 11.78 9.85
C LYS A 186 -0.83 10.80 10.43
N ILE A 187 -1.48 10.07 9.53
CA ILE A 187 -2.34 8.93 9.88
C ILE A 187 -1.90 7.67 9.13
N ILE A 188 -1.99 6.52 9.80
CA ILE A 188 -1.65 5.22 9.24
C ILE A 188 -2.68 4.21 9.73
N ALA A 189 -3.05 3.27 8.85
CA ALA A 189 -3.95 2.18 9.19
C ALA A 189 -3.43 0.87 8.62
N PHE A 190 -3.68 -0.21 9.32
CA PHE A 190 -3.39 -1.57 8.88
C PHE A 190 -4.32 -2.55 9.59
N GLU A 191 -5.00 -3.41 8.85
CA GLU A 191 -6.07 -4.26 9.36
C GLU A 191 -7.06 -3.44 10.20
N LYS A 192 -7.17 -3.72 11.51
CA LYS A 192 -8.05 -3.05 12.47
C LYS A 192 -7.37 -1.91 13.24
N ARG A 193 -6.05 -1.76 13.11
CA ARG A 193 -5.24 -0.80 13.86
C ARG A 193 -5.17 0.53 13.16
N LYS A 194 -5.39 1.59 13.92
CA LYS A 194 -5.33 2.98 13.49
C LYS A 194 -4.23 3.67 14.30
N ILE A 195 -3.37 4.40 13.65
CA ILE A 195 -2.35 5.22 14.31
C ILE A 195 -2.44 6.63 13.77
N PHE A 196 -2.32 7.61 14.65
CA PHE A 196 -1.99 8.96 14.25
C PHE A 196 -0.78 9.49 15.04
N CYS A 197 -0.09 10.43 14.41
CA CYS A 197 1.04 11.14 15.00
C CYS A 197 0.75 12.63 14.99
N THR A 198 1.08 13.31 16.09
CA THR A 198 0.94 14.77 16.22
C THR A 198 2.24 15.49 15.86
N GLU A 199 2.15 16.80 15.65
CA GLU A 199 3.32 17.67 15.40
C GLU A 199 4.30 17.66 16.58
N ASP A 200 3.82 17.37 17.81
CA ASP A 200 4.63 17.20 19.02
C ASP A 200 5.27 15.80 19.18
N ASN A 201 5.22 15.00 18.14
CA ASN A 201 5.78 13.63 18.07
C ASN A 201 5.13 12.64 19.06
N GLU A 202 3.86 12.83 19.37
CA GLU A 202 3.06 11.88 20.12
C GLU A 202 2.41 10.89 19.17
N ILE A 203 2.51 9.60 19.48
CA ILE A 203 1.89 8.50 18.71
C ILE A 203 0.73 7.95 19.50
N TYR A 204 -0.44 7.95 18.88
CA TYR A 204 -1.67 7.38 19.43
C TYR A 204 -2.11 6.17 18.61
N VAL A 205 -2.67 5.16 19.29
CA VAL A 205 -3.25 3.97 18.68
C VAL A 205 -4.72 3.86 19.04
N GLY A 206 -5.52 3.42 18.05
CA GLY A 206 -6.95 3.10 18.20
C GLY A 206 -7.33 1.84 17.42
N GLY A 207 -8.52 1.32 17.69
CA GLY A 207 -9.05 0.11 17.09
C GLY A 207 -8.51 -1.16 17.71
N ARG A 208 -7.24 -1.51 17.51
CA ARG A 208 -6.57 -2.64 18.16
C ARG A 208 -5.17 -2.25 18.60
N ASP A 209 -4.83 -2.52 19.83
CA ASP A 209 -3.49 -2.28 20.37
C ASP A 209 -2.49 -3.38 19.98
N PHE A 210 -1.24 -3.28 20.45
CA PHE A 210 -0.17 -4.25 20.16
C PHE A 210 -0.20 -5.47 21.09
N SER A 211 -1.08 -5.52 22.10
CA SER A 211 -1.40 -6.72 22.87
C SER A 211 -2.49 -7.58 22.20
N GLY A 212 -3.14 -7.05 21.16
CA GLY A 212 -4.26 -7.68 20.46
C GLY A 212 -5.62 -7.30 21.03
N THR A 213 -5.67 -6.37 22.00
CA THR A 213 -6.91 -5.89 22.63
C THR A 213 -7.59 -4.87 21.72
N GLU A 214 -8.90 -5.01 21.53
CA GLU A 214 -9.72 -3.99 20.86
C GLU A 214 -9.96 -2.82 21.82
N ILE A 215 -9.77 -1.60 21.31
CA ILE A 215 -9.88 -0.34 22.07
C ILE A 215 -10.79 0.64 21.34
N ASP A 216 -11.71 1.23 22.07
CA ASP A 216 -12.72 2.15 21.52
C ASP A 216 -12.18 3.58 21.38
N GLU A 217 -11.24 3.97 22.22
CA GLU A 217 -10.66 5.30 22.25
C GLU A 217 -9.19 5.23 21.84
N TYR A 218 -8.66 6.36 21.33
CA TYR A 218 -7.25 6.46 21.06
C TYR A 218 -6.46 6.59 22.36
N ILE A 219 -5.41 5.79 22.53
CA ILE A 219 -4.49 5.82 23.66
C ILE A 219 -3.11 6.29 23.20
N LEU A 220 -2.47 7.12 24.04
CA LEU A 220 -1.09 7.54 23.80
C LEU A 220 -0.15 6.35 24.01
N LEU A 221 0.58 5.98 22.95
CA LEU A 221 1.62 4.95 23.01
C LEU A 221 2.93 5.52 23.52
N LYS A 222 3.37 6.62 22.92
CA LYS A 222 4.65 7.26 23.25
C LYS A 222 4.75 8.66 22.69
N LYS A 223 5.47 9.52 23.42
CA LYS A 223 6.01 10.79 22.95
C LYS A 223 7.50 10.60 22.66
N PHE A 224 7.95 10.97 21.47
CA PHE A 224 9.35 10.91 21.07
C PHE A 224 10.01 12.29 21.28
N GLU A 225 11.28 12.27 21.70
CA GLU A 225 12.06 13.51 21.86
C GLU A 225 12.45 14.09 20.49
N ASN A 226 12.89 13.23 19.58
CA ASN A 226 13.24 13.62 18.22
C ASN A 226 12.01 13.66 17.34
N LYS A 227 12.04 14.53 16.32
CA LYS A 227 10.99 14.58 15.30
C LYS A 227 10.84 13.24 14.59
N ILE A 228 9.60 12.76 14.49
CA ILE A 228 9.29 11.53 13.80
C ILE A 228 9.35 11.78 12.29
N LYS A 229 10.21 11.03 11.61
CA LYS A 229 10.37 11.06 10.15
C LYS A 229 9.37 10.13 9.46
N ASN A 230 9.32 8.86 9.89
CA ASN A 230 8.46 7.85 9.33
C ASN A 230 7.89 6.92 10.41
N ILE A 231 6.67 6.43 10.15
CA ILE A 231 6.03 5.37 10.93
C ILE A 231 5.62 4.28 9.94
N TYR A 232 5.94 3.05 10.26
CA TYR A 232 5.60 1.87 9.47
C TYR A 232 4.80 0.92 10.36
N LEU A 233 3.59 0.61 9.91
CA LEU A 233 2.70 -0.29 10.62
C LEU A 233 2.74 -1.65 9.95
N GLN A 234 2.97 -2.69 10.74
CA GLN A 234 2.90 -4.09 10.36
C GLN A 234 1.66 -4.73 11.01
N LYS A 235 1.45 -6.02 10.75
CA LYS A 235 0.28 -6.72 11.29
C LYS A 235 0.20 -6.64 12.81
N GLU A 236 1.27 -6.96 13.52
CA GLU A 236 1.30 -6.98 14.99
C GLU A 236 2.47 -6.16 15.57
N SER A 237 3.10 -5.33 14.76
CA SER A 237 4.23 -4.51 15.17
C SER A 237 4.22 -3.13 14.51
N CYS A 238 4.96 -2.21 15.09
CA CYS A 238 5.12 -0.84 14.62
C CYS A 238 6.60 -0.45 14.64
N ILE A 239 7.02 0.23 13.59
CA ILE A 239 8.37 0.74 13.48
C ILE A 239 8.31 2.25 13.29
N VAL A 240 9.13 2.96 14.05
CA VAL A 240 9.26 4.41 14.00
C VAL A 240 10.70 4.76 13.62
N GLN A 241 10.86 5.65 12.69
CA GLN A 241 12.15 6.25 12.33
C GLN A 241 12.11 7.73 12.67
N ASP A 242 13.08 8.19 13.44
CA ASP A 242 13.20 9.61 13.79
C ASP A 242 14.05 10.42 12.80
N SER A 243 14.19 11.71 13.05
CA SER A 243 14.95 12.65 12.22
C SER A 243 16.46 12.37 12.22
N GLU A 244 16.98 11.68 13.22
CA GLU A 244 18.38 11.22 13.30
C GLU A 244 18.59 9.86 12.64
N ASN A 245 17.54 9.32 11.96
CA ASN A 245 17.51 8.00 11.36
C ASN A 245 17.66 6.84 12.38
N ILE A 246 17.40 7.08 13.67
CA ILE A 246 17.28 6.02 14.65
C ILE A 246 15.93 5.33 14.42
N VAL A 247 15.97 4.00 14.43
CA VAL A 247 14.78 3.16 14.21
C VAL A 247 14.39 2.50 15.52
N TYR A 248 13.11 2.57 15.85
CA TYR A 248 12.51 1.94 17.02
C TYR A 248 11.44 0.95 16.60
N GLY A 249 11.30 -0.14 17.35
CA GLY A 249 10.27 -1.15 17.13
C GLY A 249 9.46 -1.44 18.38
N LEU A 250 8.20 -1.76 18.19
CA LEU A 250 7.22 -2.17 19.20
C LEU A 250 6.38 -3.31 18.63
N GLY A 251 5.96 -4.26 19.47
CA GLY A 251 5.01 -5.31 19.13
C GLY A 251 5.64 -6.67 18.88
N ASP A 252 4.93 -7.52 18.17
CA ASP A 252 5.32 -8.91 17.92
C ASP A 252 6.56 -9.01 17.01
N ASN A 253 7.36 -10.04 17.24
CA ASN A 253 8.56 -10.39 16.48
C ASN A 253 8.66 -11.91 16.25
N SER A 254 7.53 -12.62 16.33
CA SER A 254 7.51 -14.10 16.19
C SER A 254 7.95 -14.56 14.79
N TYR A 255 7.73 -13.73 13.77
CA TYR A 255 8.22 -13.93 12.42
C TYR A 255 9.57 -13.25 12.14
N LYS A 256 10.22 -12.70 13.18
CA LYS A 256 11.50 -11.98 13.10
C LYS A 256 11.41 -10.69 12.27
N GLU A 257 10.22 -10.12 12.20
CA GLU A 257 9.88 -8.94 11.39
C GLU A 257 10.56 -7.66 11.87
N LEU A 258 11.04 -7.63 13.15
CA LEU A 258 11.83 -6.52 13.68
C LEU A 258 13.34 -6.64 13.34
N GLY A 259 13.78 -7.74 12.74
CA GLY A 259 15.15 -7.89 12.24
C GLY A 259 16.26 -8.00 13.28
N LEU A 260 15.93 -8.41 14.52
CA LEU A 260 16.84 -8.43 15.66
C LEU A 260 17.66 -9.72 15.80
N GLY A 261 17.45 -10.70 14.93
CA GLY A 261 18.12 -12.01 15.01
C GLY A 261 17.48 -12.98 15.99
N ASN A 262 16.42 -12.57 16.68
CA ASN A 262 15.62 -13.37 17.62
C ASN A 262 14.13 -13.22 17.30
N ASN A 263 13.26 -13.82 18.09
CA ASN A 263 11.82 -13.77 17.98
C ASN A 263 11.13 -13.17 19.23
N TYR A 264 11.84 -12.37 20.00
CA TYR A 264 11.27 -11.72 21.18
C TYR A 264 10.48 -10.49 20.78
N SER A 265 9.23 -10.42 21.24
CA SER A 265 8.36 -9.26 21.10
C SER A 265 8.81 -8.10 21.96
N MET A 266 8.53 -6.88 21.53
CA MET A 266 8.88 -5.64 22.23
C MET A 266 7.62 -5.01 22.83
N ASN A 267 7.56 -4.89 24.16
CA ASN A 267 6.41 -4.31 24.86
C ASN A 267 6.43 -2.77 24.89
N ASP A 268 7.56 -2.15 24.57
CA ASP A 268 7.71 -0.70 24.40
C ASP A 268 8.63 -0.42 23.21
N PHE A 269 8.55 0.79 22.67
CA PHE A 269 9.44 1.22 21.60
C PHE A 269 10.91 1.10 22.02
N THR A 270 11.58 0.15 21.41
CA THR A 270 12.98 -0.19 21.67
C THR A 270 13.82 0.10 20.45
N LYS A 271 15.00 0.69 20.63
CA LYS A 271 15.93 1.00 19.53
C LYS A 271 16.37 -0.29 18.83
N LEU A 272 16.16 -0.35 17.51
CA LEU A 272 16.54 -1.47 16.68
C LEU A 272 17.94 -1.27 16.10
N ILE A 273 18.78 -2.32 16.17
CA ILE A 273 20.12 -2.34 15.62
C ILE A 273 20.19 -3.47 14.59
N PHE A 274 20.16 -3.11 13.31
CA PHE A 274 20.18 -4.08 12.23
C PHE A 274 21.59 -4.59 11.93
N LYS A 275 21.74 -5.93 11.89
CA LYS A 275 22.97 -6.60 11.49
C LYS A 275 22.81 -7.13 10.06
N PHE A 276 23.26 -6.39 9.07
CA PHE A 276 23.21 -6.82 7.68
C PHE A 276 24.21 -7.97 7.45
N LYS A 277 23.72 -9.15 7.02
CA LYS A 277 24.57 -10.29 6.68
C LYS A 277 25.49 -9.99 5.49
N TYR A 278 26.69 -10.51 5.51
CA TYR A 278 27.70 -10.42 4.45
C TYR A 278 28.37 -9.06 4.27
N GLN A 279 28.38 -8.22 5.27
CA GLN A 279 29.24 -7.03 5.22
C GLN A 279 30.72 -7.45 5.37
N LYS A 280 31.53 -7.22 4.32
CA LYS A 280 32.98 -7.38 4.36
C LYS A 280 33.69 -6.22 5.10
N THR A 281 32.98 -5.19 5.46
CA THR A 281 33.52 -3.98 6.11
C THR A 281 32.65 -3.57 7.29
N ASN A 282 33.27 -3.11 8.38
CA ASN A 282 32.59 -2.58 9.57
C ASN A 282 31.93 -1.19 9.35
N LYS A 283 31.72 -0.78 8.10
CA LYS A 283 31.03 0.49 7.80
C LYS A 283 29.51 0.29 8.02
N ILE A 284 28.93 1.14 8.88
CA ILE A 284 27.49 1.28 9.01
C ILE A 284 26.96 1.73 7.65
N LYS A 285 26.14 0.90 7.00
CA LYS A 285 25.48 1.28 5.76
C LYS A 285 24.29 2.17 6.06
N ASN A 286 24.20 3.30 5.39
CA ASN A 286 23.10 4.24 5.56
C ASN A 286 21.84 3.70 4.88
N ILE A 287 20.76 3.60 5.65
CA ILE A 287 19.43 3.24 5.15
C ILE A 287 18.84 4.47 4.45
N LYS A 288 18.61 4.35 3.14
CA LYS A 288 17.93 5.36 2.34
C LYS A 288 16.42 5.31 2.57
N LYS A 289 15.85 4.10 2.57
CA LYS A 289 14.41 3.89 2.73
C LYS A 289 14.13 2.56 3.42
N ILE A 290 13.12 2.56 4.30
CA ILE A 290 12.47 1.37 4.83
C ILE A 290 11.11 1.24 4.14
N SER A 291 10.70 0.02 3.81
CA SER A 291 9.34 -0.29 3.41
C SER A 291 8.84 -1.48 4.21
N SER A 292 7.61 -1.42 4.67
CA SER A 292 7.03 -2.39 5.58
C SER A 292 5.87 -3.14 4.91
N GLY A 293 5.93 -4.46 4.97
CA GLY A 293 4.81 -5.34 4.68
C GLY A 293 4.10 -5.79 5.96
N ALA A 294 3.24 -6.82 5.85
CA ALA A 294 2.52 -7.33 7.02
C ALA A 294 3.44 -7.89 8.11
N ARG A 295 4.50 -8.60 7.72
CA ARG A 295 5.45 -9.26 8.64
C ARG A 295 6.87 -9.28 8.10
N HIS A 296 7.22 -8.32 7.25
CA HIS A 296 8.57 -8.22 6.70
C HIS A 296 8.93 -6.75 6.43
N LEU A 297 10.24 -6.49 6.34
CA LEU A 297 10.78 -5.18 5.99
C LEU A 297 11.72 -5.30 4.80
N LEU A 298 11.68 -4.30 3.95
CA LEU A 298 12.71 -4.01 2.96
C LEU A 298 13.53 -2.81 3.42
N PHE A 299 14.85 -2.91 3.22
CA PHE A 299 15.81 -1.83 3.42
C PHE A 299 16.50 -1.52 2.10
N LEU A 300 16.24 -0.37 1.54
CA LEU A 300 17.03 0.18 0.45
C LEU A 300 18.14 1.03 1.05
N LEU A 301 19.39 0.74 0.69
CA LEU A 301 20.56 1.45 1.14
C LEU A 301 20.97 2.55 0.14
N GLU A 302 21.77 3.51 0.59
CA GLU A 302 22.26 4.63 -0.25
C GLU A 302 23.08 4.15 -1.46
N ASP A 303 23.76 3.01 -1.34
CA ASP A 303 24.53 2.41 -2.44
C ASP A 303 23.66 1.67 -3.47
N GLY A 304 22.34 1.59 -3.25
CA GLY A 304 21.38 0.90 -4.10
C GLY A 304 21.25 -0.59 -3.83
N GLU A 305 21.88 -1.12 -2.78
CA GLU A 305 21.63 -2.49 -2.33
C GLU A 305 20.29 -2.58 -1.60
N ILE A 306 19.61 -3.73 -1.75
CA ILE A 306 18.34 -4.00 -1.08
C ILE A 306 18.46 -5.24 -0.20
N TYR A 307 17.86 -5.15 0.98
CA TYR A 307 17.82 -6.22 1.97
C TYR A 307 16.38 -6.47 2.42
N CYS A 308 16.07 -7.70 2.81
CA CYS A 308 14.80 -8.09 3.39
C CYS A 308 14.99 -8.85 4.69
N VAL A 309 14.03 -8.69 5.62
CA VAL A 309 13.98 -9.41 6.91
C VAL A 309 12.55 -9.71 7.30
N GLY A 310 12.32 -10.75 8.09
CA GLY A 310 11.02 -11.15 8.59
C GLY A 310 10.47 -12.39 7.92
N ASP A 311 9.16 -12.48 7.81
CA ASP A 311 8.43 -13.60 7.21
C ASP A 311 8.80 -13.79 5.73
N ASN A 312 8.98 -15.05 5.36
CA ASN A 312 9.28 -15.49 3.98
C ASN A 312 8.41 -16.67 3.55
N SER A 313 7.30 -16.90 4.22
CA SER A 313 6.38 -18.01 3.90
C SER A 313 5.80 -17.94 2.49
N GLU A 314 5.73 -16.73 1.95
CA GLU A 314 5.21 -16.41 0.60
C GLU A 314 6.33 -15.97 -0.37
N GLY A 315 7.60 -16.21 -0.02
CA GLY A 315 8.75 -15.85 -0.84
C GLY A 315 9.12 -14.36 -0.80
N GLN A 316 8.52 -13.56 0.10
CA GLN A 316 8.68 -12.11 0.15
C GLN A 316 10.09 -11.65 0.56
N CYS A 317 10.87 -12.49 1.25
CA CYS A 317 12.26 -12.20 1.64
C CYS A 317 13.32 -12.91 0.80
N CYS A 318 12.93 -13.62 -0.26
CA CYS A 318 13.84 -14.33 -1.15
C CYS A 318 14.84 -15.25 -0.41
N GLY A 319 14.53 -16.51 -0.29
CA GLY A 319 15.42 -17.46 0.40
C GLY A 319 14.77 -18.82 0.64
N ALA A 320 15.55 -19.77 1.11
CA ALA A 320 15.10 -21.15 1.34
C ALA A 320 14.40 -21.34 2.70
N THR A 321 14.39 -20.33 3.58
CA THR A 321 13.82 -20.41 4.93
C THR A 321 12.48 -19.70 5.01
N SER A 322 11.59 -20.17 5.88
CA SER A 322 10.27 -19.57 6.11
C SER A 322 10.32 -18.18 6.77
N SER A 323 11.45 -17.77 7.32
CA SER A 323 11.67 -16.43 7.87
C SER A 323 13.17 -16.08 7.91
N CYS A 324 13.47 -14.79 7.75
CA CYS A 324 14.82 -14.24 7.82
C CYS A 324 15.02 -13.49 9.13
N ALA A 325 15.90 -13.99 10.01
CA ALA A 325 16.15 -13.38 11.32
C ALA A 325 17.01 -12.11 11.27
N TYR A 326 17.82 -11.98 10.23
CA TYR A 326 18.66 -10.81 9.94
C TYR A 326 18.39 -10.34 8.54
N PRO A 327 18.60 -9.04 8.23
CA PRO A 327 18.50 -8.54 6.87
C PRO A 327 19.37 -9.34 5.88
N VAL A 328 18.74 -9.96 4.90
CA VAL A 328 19.38 -10.74 3.83
C VAL A 328 19.38 -9.91 2.56
N LYS A 329 20.54 -9.82 1.90
CA LYS A 329 20.66 -9.12 0.61
C LYS A 329 19.85 -9.84 -0.46
N LEU A 330 19.10 -9.07 -1.23
CA LEU A 330 18.38 -9.56 -2.40
C LEU A 330 19.24 -9.38 -3.65
N GLU A 331 19.35 -10.42 -4.43
CA GLU A 331 20.05 -10.36 -5.71
C GLU A 331 19.06 -10.04 -6.84
N ILE A 332 19.37 -9.00 -7.60
CA ILE A 332 18.56 -8.55 -8.74
C ILE A 332 19.36 -8.81 -10.02
N ASN A 333 18.76 -9.50 -10.96
CA ASN A 333 19.38 -9.74 -12.26
C ASN A 333 19.28 -8.49 -13.15
N SER A 334 19.94 -7.42 -12.75
CA SER A 334 20.00 -6.17 -13.48
C SER A 334 21.30 -5.41 -13.16
N LYS A 335 21.82 -4.68 -14.15
CA LYS A 335 22.94 -3.75 -13.98
C LYS A 335 22.50 -2.36 -13.52
N SER A 336 21.20 -2.05 -13.61
CA SER A 336 20.65 -0.76 -13.22
C SER A 336 20.46 -0.72 -11.71
N LYS A 337 20.73 0.43 -11.09
CA LYS A 337 20.56 0.61 -9.64
C LYS A 337 19.11 0.62 -9.24
N ILE A 338 18.83 0.14 -8.01
CA ILE A 338 17.52 0.28 -7.39
C ILE A 338 17.40 1.71 -6.85
N VAL A 339 16.34 2.39 -7.22
CA VAL A 339 16.08 3.78 -6.80
C VAL A 339 14.99 3.87 -5.76
N ASP A 340 14.05 2.90 -5.76
CA ASP A 340 12.96 2.87 -4.78
C ASP A 340 12.47 1.44 -4.50
N CYS A 341 11.82 1.25 -3.33
CA CYS A 341 11.25 -0.03 -2.91
C CYS A 341 9.94 0.16 -2.15
N TYR A 342 9.04 -0.81 -2.28
CA TYR A 342 7.72 -0.81 -1.66
C TYR A 342 7.34 -2.23 -1.25
N SER A 343 6.64 -2.35 -0.11
CA SER A 343 6.11 -3.61 0.39
C SER A 343 4.60 -3.49 0.56
N GLY A 344 3.88 -4.53 0.14
CA GLY A 344 2.48 -4.74 0.44
C GLY A 344 2.31 -5.79 1.55
N TYR A 345 1.13 -6.39 1.66
CA TYR A 345 0.86 -7.35 2.72
C TYR A 345 1.89 -8.49 2.71
N ASN A 346 2.09 -9.16 1.58
CA ASN A 346 3.03 -10.27 1.40
C ASN A 346 3.65 -10.30 0.00
N HIS A 347 3.82 -9.13 -0.60
CA HIS A 347 4.51 -8.96 -1.88
C HIS A 347 5.27 -7.64 -1.89
N ASN A 348 6.18 -7.50 -2.83
CA ASN A 348 7.08 -6.38 -2.92
C ASN A 348 7.21 -5.85 -4.34
N LEU A 349 7.67 -4.62 -4.43
CA LEU A 349 7.97 -3.94 -5.68
C LEU A 349 9.24 -3.11 -5.52
N ILE A 350 10.12 -3.20 -6.50
CA ILE A 350 11.24 -2.27 -6.63
C ILE A 350 11.24 -1.62 -8.01
N ILE A 351 11.88 -0.47 -8.04
CA ILE A 351 12.01 0.33 -9.24
C ILE A 351 13.48 0.62 -9.46
N LEU A 352 13.91 0.45 -10.70
CA LEU A 352 15.28 0.66 -11.11
C LEU A 352 15.46 2.01 -11.82
N GLU A 353 16.66 2.54 -11.83
CA GLU A 353 17.03 3.83 -12.46
C GLU A 353 16.67 3.89 -13.96
N ASN A 354 16.62 2.73 -14.64
CA ASN A 354 16.18 2.62 -16.03
C ASN A 354 14.67 2.55 -16.21
N GLY A 355 13.89 2.73 -15.14
CA GLY A 355 12.42 2.67 -15.14
C GLY A 355 11.82 1.26 -15.13
N SER A 356 12.62 0.19 -15.08
CA SER A 356 12.12 -1.17 -14.92
C SER A 356 11.50 -1.37 -13.54
N VAL A 357 10.40 -2.12 -13.50
CA VAL A 357 9.68 -2.48 -12.28
C VAL A 357 9.81 -3.99 -12.06
N TYR A 358 10.18 -4.38 -10.86
CA TYR A 358 10.27 -5.79 -10.45
C TYR A 358 9.34 -6.04 -9.29
N THR A 359 8.67 -7.18 -9.29
CA THR A 359 7.77 -7.62 -8.22
C THR A 359 8.06 -9.06 -7.82
N TRP A 360 7.76 -9.42 -6.57
CA TRP A 360 7.89 -10.78 -6.05
C TRP A 360 7.08 -10.96 -4.76
N GLY A 361 6.98 -12.21 -4.28
CA GLY A 361 6.18 -12.61 -3.13
C GLY A 361 4.96 -13.41 -3.55
N ASN A 362 3.85 -13.26 -2.84
CA ASN A 362 2.59 -13.92 -3.13
C ASN A 362 2.00 -13.49 -4.47
N THR A 363 1.59 -14.47 -5.30
CA THR A 363 1.11 -14.24 -6.68
C THR A 363 -0.40 -14.08 -6.79
N ALA A 364 -1.13 -14.37 -5.71
CA ALA A 364 -2.59 -14.39 -5.73
C ALA A 364 -3.18 -13.09 -6.30
N ASN A 365 -4.31 -13.22 -7.00
CA ASN A 365 -5.08 -12.12 -7.57
C ASN A 365 -4.33 -11.30 -8.65
N GLY A 366 -3.17 -11.75 -9.15
CA GLY A 366 -2.41 -11.00 -10.17
C GLY A 366 -1.74 -9.71 -9.67
N LYS A 367 -1.63 -9.52 -8.35
CA LYS A 367 -1.06 -8.30 -7.73
C LYS A 367 0.42 -8.04 -8.04
N LEU A 368 1.11 -9.02 -8.64
CA LEU A 368 2.47 -8.86 -9.14
C LEU A 368 2.53 -8.24 -10.55
N GLY A 369 1.38 -8.04 -11.22
CA GLY A 369 1.31 -7.50 -12.58
C GLY A 369 1.55 -8.53 -13.69
N TYR A 370 1.67 -9.80 -13.34
CA TYR A 370 1.75 -10.94 -14.25
C TYR A 370 1.11 -12.19 -13.62
N PHE A 371 0.79 -13.18 -14.44
CA PHE A 371 0.27 -14.45 -13.98
C PHE A 371 1.41 -15.46 -13.80
N GLU A 372 1.33 -16.19 -12.71
CA GLU A 372 2.18 -17.35 -12.41
C GLU A 372 1.29 -18.51 -11.99
N ASP A 373 1.68 -19.72 -12.42
CA ASP A 373 1.01 -20.97 -11.99
C ASP A 373 1.37 -21.34 -10.54
N LYS A 374 2.43 -20.72 -9.99
CA LYS A 374 2.88 -20.93 -8.62
C LYS A 374 2.23 -19.91 -7.68
N PHE A 375 1.99 -20.29 -6.44
CA PHE A 375 1.46 -19.40 -5.40
C PHE A 375 2.44 -18.33 -4.95
N THR A 376 3.75 -18.53 -5.19
CA THR A 376 4.81 -17.62 -4.79
C THR A 376 5.80 -17.38 -5.93
N GLN A 377 6.31 -16.19 -6.00
CA GLN A 377 7.46 -15.78 -6.80
C GLN A 377 8.58 -15.40 -5.84
N ASP A 378 9.54 -16.32 -5.64
CA ASP A 378 10.53 -16.21 -4.57
C ASP A 378 11.72 -15.30 -4.91
N THR A 379 11.77 -14.77 -6.11
CA THR A 379 12.83 -13.86 -6.59
C THR A 379 12.22 -12.70 -7.34
N PRO A 380 12.83 -11.49 -7.26
CA PRO A 380 12.37 -10.34 -8.03
C PRO A 380 12.32 -10.64 -9.53
N LYS A 381 11.13 -10.45 -10.14
CA LYS A 381 10.86 -10.65 -11.56
C LYS A 381 10.36 -9.38 -12.20
N GLU A 382 10.93 -9.03 -13.37
CA GLU A 382 10.56 -7.82 -14.11
C GLU A 382 9.13 -7.93 -14.68
N ILE A 383 8.35 -6.88 -14.54
CA ILE A 383 7.07 -6.73 -15.25
C ILE A 383 7.41 -6.30 -16.68
N LEU A 384 7.35 -7.27 -17.61
CA LEU A 384 7.70 -7.03 -19.00
C LEU A 384 6.73 -6.04 -19.66
N GLY A 385 7.28 -5.10 -20.39
CA GLY A 385 6.50 -4.06 -21.09
C GLY A 385 6.11 -2.86 -20.22
N LEU A 386 6.33 -2.90 -18.92
CA LEU A 386 6.12 -1.75 -18.03
C LEU A 386 7.46 -1.01 -17.87
N LYS A 387 7.53 0.20 -18.43
CA LYS A 387 8.63 1.14 -18.25
C LYS A 387 8.07 2.45 -17.74
N ILE A 388 8.47 2.84 -16.56
CA ILE A 388 8.01 4.04 -15.90
C ILE A 388 9.04 5.14 -16.07
N LYS A 389 8.65 6.29 -16.61
CA LYS A 389 9.55 7.44 -16.81
C LYS A 389 9.67 8.31 -15.55
N CYS A 390 8.60 8.42 -14.81
CA CYS A 390 8.52 9.26 -13.63
C CYS A 390 7.49 8.68 -12.67
N ILE A 391 7.84 8.51 -11.41
CA ILE A 391 6.94 8.01 -10.37
C ILE A 391 6.56 9.15 -9.46
N ASN A 392 5.25 9.26 -9.23
CA ASN A 392 4.68 10.15 -8.26
C ASN A 392 4.38 9.42 -6.95
N ASN A 393 3.65 8.32 -7.00
CA ASN A 393 3.23 7.58 -5.80
C ASN A 393 3.05 6.09 -6.10
N VAL A 394 3.32 5.23 -5.10
CA VAL A 394 3.12 3.78 -5.19
C VAL A 394 2.52 3.28 -3.89
N CYS A 395 1.50 2.44 -3.98
CA CYS A 395 0.93 1.74 -2.84
C CYS A 395 0.68 0.27 -3.16
N LEU A 396 1.10 -0.59 -2.25
CA LEU A 396 0.84 -2.01 -2.27
C LEU A 396 -0.08 -2.36 -1.10
N GLY A 397 -1.28 -2.84 -1.40
CA GLY A 397 -2.25 -3.31 -0.40
C GLY A 397 -2.16 -4.80 -0.14
N TYR A 398 -3.26 -5.39 0.32
CA TYR A 398 -3.36 -6.85 0.50
C TYR A 398 -3.50 -7.57 -0.85
N GLN A 399 -4.39 -7.07 -1.72
CA GLN A 399 -4.73 -7.68 -3.01
C GLN A 399 -4.41 -6.80 -4.23
N LEU A 400 -3.89 -5.61 -4.00
CA LEU A 400 -3.72 -4.57 -5.00
C LEU A 400 -2.29 -4.03 -5.02
N THR A 401 -1.84 -3.64 -6.19
CA THR A 401 -0.67 -2.78 -6.41
C THR A 401 -1.09 -1.62 -7.29
N VAL A 402 -0.82 -0.40 -6.86
CA VAL A 402 -1.17 0.83 -7.58
C VAL A 402 0.07 1.69 -7.71
N ILE A 403 0.36 2.12 -8.94
CA ILE A 403 1.46 3.01 -9.27
C ILE A 403 0.89 4.24 -9.96
N ALA A 404 1.13 5.42 -9.43
CA ALA A 404 0.85 6.69 -10.11
C ALA A 404 2.14 7.23 -10.74
N THR A 405 2.04 7.62 -11.99
CA THR A 405 3.11 8.32 -12.71
C THR A 405 2.71 9.77 -12.91
N GLY A 406 3.66 10.62 -13.26
CA GLY A 406 3.44 12.06 -13.46
C GLY A 406 4.48 12.89 -12.72
N LYS A 407 4.57 14.18 -13.06
CA LYS A 407 5.52 15.09 -12.42
C LYS A 407 4.84 15.86 -11.30
N ASN A 408 5.36 15.73 -10.09
CA ASN A 408 5.17 16.67 -8.98
C ASN A 408 6.55 17.03 -8.41
N GLU A 409 6.59 17.89 -7.38
CA GLU A 409 7.84 18.35 -6.77
C GLU A 409 8.66 17.19 -6.19
N ASP A 410 8.01 16.12 -5.73
CA ASP A 410 8.64 14.93 -5.12
C ASP A 410 8.85 13.76 -6.08
N SER A 411 8.56 13.94 -7.37
CA SER A 411 8.62 12.84 -8.34
C SER A 411 10.03 12.37 -8.59
N ILE A 412 10.23 11.04 -8.61
CA ILE A 412 11.48 10.42 -9.05
C ILE A 412 11.48 10.38 -10.58
N ILE A 413 12.39 11.16 -11.19
CA ILE A 413 12.56 11.22 -12.64
C ILE A 413 13.71 10.29 -13.04
N PHE A 414 13.44 9.33 -13.94
CA PHE A 414 14.44 8.41 -14.43
C PHE A 414 15.20 9.01 -15.62
N LYS A 415 16.53 8.90 -15.58
CA LYS A 415 17.37 9.27 -16.73
C LYS A 415 17.12 8.27 -17.86
N ARG A 416 16.99 8.79 -19.08
CA ARG A 416 16.86 7.98 -20.31
C ARG A 416 18.15 7.26 -20.64
#